data_591156f8954fce67666299c575d48003
#
_entry.id   591156f8954fce67666299c575d48003
#
_cell.length_a   1.000
_cell.length_b   1.000
_cell.length_c   1.000
_cell.angle_alpha   90.00
_cell.angle_beta   90.00
_cell.angle_gamma   90.00
#
_symmetry.space_group_name_H-M   'P 1'
#
loop_
_entity.id
_entity.type
_entity.pdbx_description
1 polymer ?
#
loop_
_entity_poly.entity_id
_entity_poly.type
_entity_poly.pdbx_seq_one_letter_code
_entity_poly.pdbx_strand_id
1 'polypeptide(L)'
;LQQALQRLIELRPDRLLVEPTGLSEPDSLADLFLSPTLKPHYQLQTLISIFDSANTYPQELRELTVMRNLVQIADIILLNKTDLADSAHLEVLHQLISNVYPPKTAIHLTQQAWLDYASLCHPHQNTLRIGAQLNTTIRLHTPTVPSPSLAPLLDLALAEGLLQRTHYQAIDAQTYGWLFDTDQCFDWQGLQSLLQTLHANQGVLRAKGLFRVGNSWMLFQWTPSQLTRELVAYRKDSRIELILRQQTSVNLAQFEQALLNTRYQKTTNKSNNT
;
A
#
# COMPACT_ATOMS: atom_id res chain seq x y z
N LEU A 1 7.92 -7.27 -9.51
CA LEU A 1 7.16 -8.46 -9.18
C LEU A 1 7.46 -9.61 -10.16
N GLN A 2 7.24 -9.46 -11.47
CA GLN A 2 7.42 -10.51 -12.49
C GLN A 2 8.80 -11.19 -12.42
N GLN A 3 9.88 -10.42 -12.34
CA GLN A 3 11.24 -10.98 -12.19
C GLN A 3 11.41 -11.76 -10.89
N ALA A 4 10.80 -11.30 -9.78
CA ALA A 4 10.85 -12.02 -8.51
C ALA A 4 10.09 -13.34 -8.60
N LEU A 5 8.93 -13.37 -9.23
CA LEU A 5 8.14 -14.58 -9.44
C LEU A 5 8.89 -15.59 -10.33
N GLN A 6 9.58 -15.12 -11.39
CA GLN A 6 10.41 -16.00 -12.23
C GLN A 6 11.55 -16.67 -11.44
N ARG A 7 12.23 -15.91 -10.55
CA ARG A 7 13.28 -16.49 -9.69
C ARG A 7 12.71 -17.53 -8.70
N LEU A 8 11.51 -17.32 -8.21
CA LEU A 8 10.86 -18.25 -7.27
C LEU A 8 10.45 -19.59 -7.93
N ILE A 9 10.31 -19.63 -9.28
CA ILE A 9 10.06 -20.89 -10.00
C ILE A 9 11.19 -21.89 -9.76
N GLU A 10 12.44 -21.42 -9.71
CA GLU A 10 13.61 -22.26 -9.48
C GLU A 10 13.62 -22.87 -8.08
N LEU A 11 13.08 -22.16 -7.09
CA LEU A 11 12.99 -22.58 -5.70
C LEU A 11 11.85 -23.58 -5.42
N ARG A 12 10.89 -23.70 -6.36
CA ARG A 12 9.71 -24.58 -6.29
C ARG A 12 9.01 -24.57 -4.93
N PRO A 13 8.57 -23.43 -4.41
CA PRO A 13 7.84 -23.40 -3.16
C PRO A 13 6.50 -24.13 -3.30
N ASP A 14 6.08 -24.88 -2.28
CA ASP A 14 4.77 -25.53 -2.26
C ASP A 14 3.63 -24.50 -2.25
N ARG A 15 3.88 -23.33 -1.67
CA ARG A 15 2.93 -22.22 -1.58
C ARG A 15 3.62 -20.88 -1.65
N LEU A 16 2.98 -19.96 -2.37
CA LEU A 16 3.39 -18.57 -2.47
C LEU A 16 2.27 -17.67 -1.98
N LEU A 17 2.56 -16.83 -0.99
CA LEU A 17 1.69 -15.74 -0.56
C LEU A 17 2.24 -14.42 -1.10
N VAL A 18 1.39 -13.66 -1.77
CA VAL A 18 1.76 -12.39 -2.37
C VAL A 18 0.94 -11.27 -1.77
N GLU A 19 1.61 -10.34 -1.08
CA GLU A 19 1.02 -9.08 -0.65
C GLU A 19 1.49 -7.99 -1.62
N PRO A 20 0.62 -7.45 -2.47
CA PRO A 20 0.97 -6.34 -3.34
C PRO A 20 1.10 -5.04 -2.54
N THR A 21 1.80 -4.04 -3.10
CA THR A 21 1.85 -2.70 -2.51
C THR A 21 0.49 -2.00 -2.62
N GLY A 22 0.24 -1.01 -1.75
CA GLY A 22 -1.09 -0.43 -1.50
C GLY A 22 -1.80 0.22 -2.70
N LEU A 23 -1.11 0.41 -3.85
CA LEU A 23 -1.71 0.89 -5.11
C LEU A 23 -1.47 -0.05 -6.29
N SER A 24 -1.03 -1.27 -6.04
CA SER A 24 -1.00 -2.27 -7.11
C SER A 24 -2.42 -2.48 -7.60
N GLU A 25 -2.62 -2.40 -8.90
CA GLU A 25 -3.91 -2.74 -9.50
C GLU A 25 -4.15 -4.24 -9.32
N PRO A 26 -5.17 -4.66 -8.58
CA PRO A 26 -5.38 -6.06 -8.26
C PRO A 26 -5.64 -6.91 -9.51
N ASP A 27 -6.29 -6.33 -10.52
CA ASP A 27 -6.56 -6.98 -11.80
C ASP A 27 -5.26 -7.33 -12.53
N SER A 28 -4.31 -6.38 -12.58
CA SER A 28 -2.99 -6.59 -13.19
C SER A 28 -2.20 -7.71 -12.50
N LEU A 29 -2.39 -7.88 -11.19
CA LEU A 29 -1.75 -8.95 -10.44
C LEU A 29 -2.33 -10.32 -10.80
N ALA A 30 -3.65 -10.44 -10.86
CA ALA A 30 -4.31 -11.68 -11.26
C ALA A 30 -3.95 -12.06 -12.70
N ASP A 31 -3.96 -11.10 -13.62
CA ASP A 31 -3.55 -11.31 -15.01
C ASP A 31 -2.10 -11.78 -15.14
N LEU A 32 -1.21 -11.26 -14.30
CA LEU A 32 0.17 -11.70 -14.27
C LEU A 32 0.30 -13.20 -13.97
N PHE A 33 -0.44 -13.71 -12.97
CA PHE A 33 -0.45 -15.15 -12.65
C PHE A 33 -1.14 -16.00 -13.72
N LEU A 34 -2.09 -15.44 -14.44
CA LEU A 34 -2.79 -16.11 -15.54
C LEU A 34 -2.02 -16.00 -16.87
N SER A 35 -0.93 -15.24 -16.92
CA SER A 35 -0.11 -15.07 -18.13
C SER A 35 0.49 -16.39 -18.62
N PRO A 36 0.74 -16.55 -19.94
CA PRO A 36 1.35 -17.77 -20.48
C PRO A 36 2.68 -18.13 -19.84
N THR A 37 3.42 -17.14 -19.32
CA THR A 37 4.73 -17.31 -18.68
C THR A 37 4.64 -17.90 -17.27
N LEU A 38 3.64 -17.53 -16.48
CA LEU A 38 3.54 -17.91 -15.07
C LEU A 38 2.50 -18.99 -14.80
N LYS A 39 1.44 -19.03 -15.59
CA LYS A 39 0.35 -20.02 -15.46
C LYS A 39 0.83 -21.50 -15.42
N PRO A 40 1.87 -21.93 -16.17
CA PRO A 40 2.36 -23.31 -16.10
C PRO A 40 3.04 -23.65 -14.76
N HIS A 41 3.46 -22.64 -13.99
CA HIS A 41 4.26 -22.80 -12.78
C HIS A 41 3.49 -22.49 -11.50
N TYR A 42 2.40 -21.72 -11.60
CA TYR A 42 1.62 -21.28 -10.46
C TYR A 42 0.13 -21.54 -10.69
N GLN A 43 -0.51 -22.07 -9.68
CA GLN A 43 -1.96 -22.18 -9.64
C GLN A 43 -2.50 -21.08 -8.72
N LEU A 44 -3.21 -20.10 -9.31
CA LEU A 44 -3.86 -19.06 -8.53
C LEU A 44 -4.94 -19.69 -7.65
N GLN A 45 -4.81 -19.49 -6.35
CA GLN A 45 -5.76 -19.91 -5.33
C GLN A 45 -6.64 -18.70 -4.93
N THR A 46 -7.06 -18.65 -3.70
CA THR A 46 -7.95 -17.62 -3.17
C THR A 46 -7.36 -16.23 -3.24
N LEU A 47 -8.08 -15.29 -3.80
CA LEU A 47 -7.83 -13.85 -3.70
C LEU A 47 -8.57 -13.29 -2.50
N ILE A 48 -7.82 -12.66 -1.60
CA ILE A 48 -8.35 -12.12 -0.35
C ILE A 48 -8.16 -10.61 -0.33
N SER A 49 -9.23 -9.86 -0.15
CA SER A 49 -9.17 -8.43 0.13
C SER A 49 -9.45 -8.16 1.60
N ILE A 50 -8.58 -7.36 2.21
CA ILE A 50 -8.65 -7.01 3.64
C ILE A 50 -8.97 -5.54 3.76
N PHE A 51 -10.10 -5.21 4.38
CA PHE A 51 -10.55 -3.85 4.63
C PHE A 51 -10.43 -3.52 6.11
N ASP A 52 -9.90 -2.34 6.43
CA ASP A 52 -9.92 -1.77 7.76
C ASP A 52 -11.33 -1.27 8.07
N SER A 53 -12.10 -2.02 8.82
CA SER A 53 -13.52 -1.71 9.08
C SER A 53 -13.74 -0.40 9.82
N ALA A 54 -12.76 0.06 10.60
CA ALA A 54 -12.86 1.34 11.31
C ALA A 54 -12.66 2.55 10.39
N ASN A 55 -11.96 2.36 9.25
CA ASN A 55 -11.57 3.44 8.34
C ASN A 55 -12.09 3.28 6.91
N THR A 56 -12.80 2.21 6.60
CA THR A 56 -13.41 2.00 5.29
C THR A 56 -14.84 2.52 5.30
N TYR A 57 -15.13 3.55 4.52
CA TYR A 57 -16.47 4.11 4.45
C TYR A 57 -17.24 3.57 3.25
N PRO A 58 -18.57 3.35 3.40
CA PRO A 58 -19.43 2.85 2.31
C PRO A 58 -19.35 3.67 1.03
N GLN A 59 -19.15 4.99 1.15
CA GLN A 59 -18.96 5.89 0.02
C GLN A 59 -17.68 5.59 -0.75
N GLU A 60 -16.56 5.31 -0.07
CA GLU A 60 -15.29 4.97 -0.70
C GLU A 60 -15.38 3.69 -1.53
N LEU A 61 -16.08 2.68 -1.02
CA LEU A 61 -16.34 1.44 -1.76
C LEU A 61 -17.18 1.68 -3.03
N ARG A 62 -17.99 2.73 -3.07
CA ARG A 62 -18.82 3.10 -4.23
C ARG A 62 -18.09 4.01 -5.21
N GLU A 63 -17.30 4.95 -4.71
CA GLU A 63 -16.71 6.03 -5.50
C GLU A 63 -15.29 5.73 -5.98
N LEU A 64 -14.45 5.10 -5.13
CA LEU A 64 -13.06 4.81 -5.48
C LEU A 64 -12.97 3.54 -6.33
N THR A 65 -12.50 3.67 -7.55
CA THR A 65 -12.34 2.54 -8.49
C THR A 65 -11.46 1.44 -7.93
N VAL A 66 -10.36 1.80 -7.27
CA VAL A 66 -9.45 0.83 -6.63
C VAL A 66 -10.18 0.00 -5.56
N MET A 67 -11.02 0.64 -4.74
CA MET A 67 -11.78 -0.06 -3.69
C MET A 67 -12.84 -0.98 -4.29
N ARG A 68 -13.54 -0.54 -5.35
CA ARG A 68 -14.48 -1.40 -6.08
C ARG A 68 -13.79 -2.61 -6.70
N ASN A 69 -12.64 -2.40 -7.34
CA ASN A 69 -11.87 -3.48 -7.95
C ASN A 69 -11.41 -4.49 -6.90
N LEU A 70 -10.93 -4.05 -5.74
CA LEU A 70 -10.57 -4.92 -4.62
C LEU A 70 -11.76 -5.77 -4.15
N VAL A 71 -12.95 -5.17 -4.05
CA VAL A 71 -14.14 -5.93 -3.70
C VAL A 71 -14.51 -6.88 -4.82
N GLN A 72 -14.47 -6.49 -6.08
CA GLN A 72 -14.91 -7.31 -7.21
C GLN A 72 -14.01 -8.53 -7.42
N ILE A 73 -12.68 -8.36 -7.38
CA ILE A 73 -11.74 -9.44 -7.70
C ILE A 73 -11.63 -10.49 -6.58
N ALA A 74 -11.86 -10.09 -5.34
CA ALA A 74 -11.71 -10.98 -4.20
C ALA A 74 -12.70 -12.15 -4.22
N ASP A 75 -12.22 -13.33 -3.86
CA ASP A 75 -13.04 -14.48 -3.50
C ASP A 75 -13.55 -14.37 -2.06
N ILE A 76 -12.66 -13.93 -1.17
CA ILE A 76 -12.91 -13.73 0.26
C ILE A 76 -12.63 -12.29 0.64
N ILE A 77 -13.50 -11.74 1.48
CA ILE A 77 -13.30 -10.42 2.07
C ILE A 77 -13.15 -10.55 3.58
N LEU A 78 -12.12 -9.92 4.11
CA LEU A 78 -11.94 -9.74 5.55
C LEU A 78 -12.28 -8.30 5.92
N LEU A 79 -13.34 -8.10 6.67
CA LEU A 79 -13.64 -6.87 7.39
C LEU A 79 -12.88 -6.93 8.71
N ASN A 80 -11.65 -6.39 8.70
CA ASN A 80 -10.72 -6.48 9.82
C ASN A 80 -10.84 -5.30 10.77
N LYS A 81 -10.28 -5.42 11.97
CA LYS A 81 -10.31 -4.42 13.04
C LYS A 81 -11.75 -4.14 13.53
N THR A 82 -12.56 -5.18 13.60
CA THR A 82 -13.94 -5.07 14.09
C THR A 82 -14.05 -4.60 15.53
N ASP A 83 -12.98 -4.77 16.31
CA ASP A 83 -12.82 -4.25 17.67
C ASP A 83 -12.73 -2.71 17.74
N LEU A 84 -12.39 -2.05 16.64
CA LEU A 84 -12.25 -0.59 16.53
C LEU A 84 -13.41 0.06 15.77
N ALA A 85 -14.32 -0.72 15.19
CA ALA A 85 -15.42 -0.23 14.37
C ALA A 85 -16.75 -0.26 15.11
N ASP A 86 -17.61 0.71 14.82
CA ASP A 86 -18.99 0.70 15.32
C ASP A 86 -19.81 -0.42 14.68
N SER A 87 -20.68 -1.07 15.46
CA SER A 87 -21.47 -2.21 14.99
C SER A 87 -22.44 -1.85 13.86
N ALA A 88 -23.07 -0.67 13.92
CA ALA A 88 -23.97 -0.21 12.86
C ALA A 88 -23.19 0.06 11.55
N HIS A 89 -21.98 0.60 11.65
CA HIS A 89 -21.10 0.79 10.52
C HIS A 89 -20.67 -0.54 9.90
N LEU A 90 -20.31 -1.53 10.71
CA LEU A 90 -19.96 -2.89 10.25
C LEU A 90 -21.11 -3.54 9.47
N GLU A 91 -22.33 -3.42 9.99
CA GLU A 91 -23.53 -3.96 9.34
C GLU A 91 -23.74 -3.34 7.95
N VAL A 92 -23.60 -2.02 7.83
CA VAL A 92 -23.72 -1.32 6.53
C VAL A 92 -22.63 -1.76 5.55
N LEU A 93 -21.38 -1.89 5.99
CA LEU A 93 -20.30 -2.40 5.15
C LEU A 93 -20.56 -3.84 4.70
N HIS A 94 -20.94 -4.70 5.62
CA HIS A 94 -21.22 -6.10 5.32
C HIS A 94 -22.37 -6.23 4.31
N GLN A 95 -23.48 -5.53 4.49
CA GLN A 95 -24.61 -5.51 3.56
C GLN A 95 -24.20 -4.98 2.18
N LEU A 96 -23.43 -3.90 2.12
CA LEU A 96 -22.96 -3.34 0.86
C LEU A 96 -22.12 -4.36 0.08
N ILE A 97 -21.17 -5.01 0.73
CA ILE A 97 -20.26 -5.97 0.10
C ILE A 97 -21.00 -7.26 -0.29
N SER A 98 -21.96 -7.71 0.52
CA SER A 98 -22.78 -8.90 0.24
C SER A 98 -23.60 -8.76 -1.05
N ASN A 99 -23.93 -7.53 -1.43
CA ASN A 99 -24.70 -7.23 -2.65
C ASN A 99 -23.83 -7.04 -3.90
N VAL A 100 -22.48 -7.13 -3.78
CA VAL A 100 -21.58 -6.96 -4.93
C VAL A 100 -21.51 -8.24 -5.76
N TYR A 101 -21.63 -8.07 -7.07
CA TYR A 101 -21.43 -9.17 -8.02
C TYR A 101 -19.98 -9.13 -8.58
N PRO A 102 -19.32 -10.30 -8.74
CA PRO A 102 -19.77 -11.65 -8.37
C PRO A 102 -19.86 -11.84 -6.85
N PRO A 103 -20.74 -12.75 -6.39
CA PRO A 103 -20.88 -13.04 -4.97
C PRO A 103 -19.56 -13.58 -4.41
N LYS A 104 -19.27 -13.23 -3.18
CA LYS A 104 -18.05 -13.67 -2.48
C LYS A 104 -18.24 -15.08 -1.94
N THR A 105 -17.15 -15.85 -1.91
CA THR A 105 -17.15 -17.17 -1.27
C THR A 105 -17.42 -17.03 0.22
N ALA A 106 -16.81 -16.02 0.85
CA ALA A 106 -17.06 -15.66 2.25
C ALA A 106 -16.75 -14.20 2.53
N ILE A 107 -17.42 -13.64 3.54
CA ILE A 107 -17.12 -12.35 4.16
C ILE A 107 -16.93 -12.62 5.64
N HIS A 108 -15.73 -12.39 6.15
CA HIS A 108 -15.39 -12.62 7.55
C HIS A 108 -15.25 -11.30 8.30
N LEU A 109 -15.87 -11.22 9.47
CA LEU A 109 -15.62 -10.20 10.47
C LEU A 109 -14.46 -10.67 11.35
N THR A 110 -13.35 -9.94 11.40
CA THR A 110 -12.14 -10.44 12.03
C THR A 110 -11.38 -9.34 12.76
N GLN A 111 -10.50 -9.77 13.66
CA GLN A 111 -9.50 -8.96 14.35
C GLN A 111 -8.12 -9.50 14.00
N GLN A 112 -7.14 -8.62 13.84
CA GLN A 112 -5.77 -8.99 13.49
C GLN A 112 -5.64 -9.85 12.21
N ALA A 113 -6.61 -9.72 11.29
CA ALA A 113 -6.71 -10.47 10.04
C ALA A 113 -6.65 -12.01 10.22
N TRP A 114 -7.16 -12.53 11.34
CA TRP A 114 -7.18 -13.95 11.57
C TRP A 114 -8.13 -14.65 10.60
N LEU A 115 -7.66 -15.68 9.94
CA LEU A 115 -8.41 -16.49 9.00
C LEU A 115 -7.97 -17.95 9.11
N ASP A 116 -8.93 -18.86 9.07
CA ASP A 116 -8.62 -20.29 9.05
C ASP A 116 -7.88 -20.70 7.78
N TYR A 117 -6.88 -21.55 7.95
CA TYR A 117 -6.04 -22.03 6.85
C TYR A 117 -6.83 -22.70 5.71
N ALA A 118 -7.89 -23.43 6.05
CA ALA A 118 -8.74 -24.08 5.05
C ALA A 118 -9.33 -23.10 4.04
N SER A 119 -9.62 -21.88 4.47
CA SER A 119 -10.14 -20.82 3.59
C SER A 119 -9.13 -20.35 2.52
N LEU A 120 -7.82 -20.59 2.73
CA LEU A 120 -6.77 -20.24 1.77
C LEU A 120 -6.63 -21.27 0.63
N CYS A 121 -7.29 -22.42 0.74
CA CYS A 121 -7.05 -23.56 -0.13
C CYS A 121 -8.10 -23.74 -1.24
N HIS A 122 -8.95 -22.75 -1.45
CA HIS A 122 -9.95 -22.79 -2.53
C HIS A 122 -9.36 -22.22 -3.82
N PRO A 123 -9.57 -22.89 -4.97
CA PRO A 123 -9.18 -22.32 -6.25
C PRO A 123 -9.96 -21.05 -6.54
N HIS A 124 -9.30 -20.06 -7.12
CA HIS A 124 -9.93 -18.81 -7.51
C HIS A 124 -11.10 -19.08 -8.49
N GLN A 125 -12.30 -18.67 -8.09
CA GLN A 125 -13.52 -19.00 -8.83
C GLN A 125 -13.78 -18.06 -10.02
N ASN A 126 -13.11 -16.91 -10.05
CA ASN A 126 -13.37 -15.86 -11.06
C ASN A 126 -12.46 -15.93 -12.29
N THR A 127 -11.66 -16.98 -12.47
CA THR A 127 -10.68 -17.11 -13.57
C THR A 127 -11.28 -16.94 -14.97
N LEU A 128 -12.53 -17.33 -15.17
CA LEU A 128 -13.20 -17.19 -16.48
C LEU A 128 -13.72 -15.76 -16.75
N ARG A 129 -13.79 -14.90 -15.75
CA ARG A 129 -14.39 -13.57 -15.85
C ARG A 129 -13.39 -12.44 -15.92
N ILE A 130 -12.21 -12.61 -15.35
CA ILE A 130 -11.12 -11.61 -15.43
C ILE A 130 -10.79 -11.36 -16.90
N GLY A 131 -10.57 -12.40 -17.70
CA GLY A 131 -10.31 -12.27 -19.13
C GLY A 131 -11.48 -11.72 -19.96
N ALA A 132 -12.74 -11.94 -19.55
CA ALA A 132 -13.92 -11.47 -20.26
C ALA A 132 -14.26 -9.99 -19.96
N GLN A 133 -13.94 -9.50 -18.79
CA GLN A 133 -14.13 -8.09 -18.43
C GLN A 133 -12.99 -7.20 -18.95
N LEU A 134 -11.77 -7.71 -19.06
CA LEU A 134 -10.61 -7.00 -19.64
C LEU A 134 -10.80 -6.70 -21.13
N ASN A 135 -11.61 -7.49 -21.85
CA ASN A 135 -11.89 -7.22 -23.26
C ASN A 135 -12.92 -6.10 -23.51
N THR A 136 -13.56 -5.56 -22.48
CA THR A 136 -14.68 -4.65 -22.69
C THR A 136 -14.36 -3.17 -22.42
N THR A 137 -13.29 -2.78 -21.77
CA THR A 137 -12.95 -1.35 -21.65
C THR A 137 -11.56 -1.09 -21.08
N ILE A 138 -10.50 -1.62 -21.65
CA ILE A 138 -9.20 -0.94 -21.56
C ILE A 138 -9.00 -0.19 -22.86
N ARG A 139 -9.76 0.88 -23.05
CA ARG A 139 -9.18 2.02 -23.73
C ARG A 139 -8.19 2.60 -22.74
N LEU A 140 -6.92 2.37 -22.97
CA LEU A 140 -5.83 3.21 -22.51
C LEU A 140 -6.11 4.65 -22.95
N HIS A 141 -7.00 5.31 -22.25
CA HIS A 141 -6.98 6.75 -22.18
C HIS A 141 -5.92 7.05 -21.12
N THR A 142 -4.69 7.22 -21.58
CA THR A 142 -3.77 8.15 -20.92
C THR A 142 -4.51 9.49 -20.86
N PRO A 143 -5.05 9.91 -19.73
CA PRO A 143 -5.38 11.31 -19.57
C PRO A 143 -4.04 12.02 -19.33
N THR A 144 -3.46 12.51 -20.40
CA THR A 144 -2.51 13.61 -20.34
C THR A 144 -3.27 14.82 -19.81
N VAL A 145 -3.45 14.89 -18.52
CA VAL A 145 -3.75 16.14 -17.83
C VAL A 145 -2.65 16.30 -16.80
N PRO A 146 -1.70 17.21 -17.02
CA PRO A 146 -0.72 17.52 -16.00
C PRO A 146 -1.48 18.16 -14.83
N SER A 147 -1.49 17.49 -13.69
CA SER A 147 -1.84 18.13 -12.43
C SER A 147 -0.78 19.20 -12.14
N PRO A 148 -1.13 20.48 -12.05
CA PRO A 148 -0.16 21.57 -12.16
C PRO A 148 0.79 21.75 -10.98
N SER A 149 0.78 20.91 -9.96
CA SER A 149 1.56 21.20 -8.73
C SER A 149 2.66 20.20 -8.36
N LEU A 150 2.91 19.14 -9.12
CA LEU A 150 3.73 18.02 -8.67
C LEU A 150 4.96 17.71 -9.53
N ALA A 151 4.98 18.13 -10.78
CA ALA A 151 6.19 18.08 -11.62
C ALA A 151 7.42 18.72 -10.94
N PRO A 152 7.31 19.82 -10.19
CA PRO A 152 8.47 20.47 -9.58
C PRO A 152 9.22 19.62 -8.55
N LEU A 153 8.56 18.72 -7.81
CA LEU A 153 9.23 17.94 -6.77
C LEU A 153 10.10 16.81 -7.34
N LEU A 154 9.62 16.15 -8.39
CA LEU A 154 10.36 15.05 -9.01
C LEU A 154 11.59 15.52 -9.77
N ASP A 155 11.53 16.74 -10.30
CA ASP A 155 12.61 17.38 -11.06
C ASP A 155 13.67 18.07 -10.18
N LEU A 156 13.40 18.24 -8.88
CA LEU A 156 14.37 18.83 -7.95
C LEU A 156 15.55 17.88 -7.73
N ALA A 157 16.74 18.45 -7.59
CA ALA A 157 17.92 17.69 -7.19
C ALA A 157 17.65 16.90 -5.89
N LEU A 158 18.16 15.67 -5.83
CA LEU A 158 18.04 14.84 -4.64
C LEU A 158 18.87 15.45 -3.51
N ALA A 159 18.28 15.53 -2.32
CA ALA A 159 19.02 15.93 -1.13
C ALA A 159 20.07 14.85 -0.78
N GLU A 160 21.14 15.24 -0.10
CA GLU A 160 22.17 14.30 0.36
C GLU A 160 21.54 13.14 1.16
N GLY A 161 21.89 11.91 0.81
CA GLY A 161 21.35 10.68 1.42
C GLY A 161 19.95 10.29 1.00
N LEU A 162 19.26 11.05 0.17
CA LEU A 162 18.04 10.67 -0.52
C LEU A 162 18.42 10.06 -1.89
N LEU A 163 18.15 8.76 -2.07
CA LEU A 163 18.55 8.02 -3.27
C LEU A 163 17.53 8.14 -4.39
N GLN A 164 16.24 8.17 -4.06
CA GLN A 164 15.18 8.14 -5.05
C GLN A 164 13.88 8.73 -4.51
N ARG A 165 13.16 9.43 -5.38
CA ARG A 165 11.73 9.70 -5.25
C ARG A 165 10.96 8.83 -6.24
N THR A 166 9.82 8.33 -5.82
CA THR A 166 8.91 7.59 -6.71
C THR A 166 7.54 8.24 -6.69
N HIS A 167 6.89 8.22 -7.84
CA HIS A 167 5.50 8.64 -7.98
C HIS A 167 4.77 7.63 -8.85
N TYR A 168 3.62 7.21 -8.39
CA TYR A 168 2.70 6.39 -9.15
C TYR A 168 1.30 6.97 -9.02
N GLN A 169 0.57 6.99 -10.13
CA GLN A 169 -0.77 7.55 -10.21
C GLN A 169 -1.75 6.47 -10.66
N ALA A 170 -2.78 6.24 -9.86
CA ALA A 170 -3.96 5.46 -10.21
C ALA A 170 -5.14 6.42 -10.51
N ILE A 171 -6.31 5.87 -10.83
CA ILE A 171 -7.48 6.68 -11.22
C ILE A 171 -7.93 7.62 -10.09
N ASP A 172 -7.96 7.15 -8.85
CA ASP A 172 -8.53 7.87 -7.71
C ASP A 172 -7.51 8.18 -6.61
N ALA A 173 -6.30 7.69 -6.74
CA ALA A 173 -5.24 7.82 -5.75
C ALA A 173 -3.87 7.99 -6.39
N GLN A 174 -2.93 8.47 -5.60
CA GLN A 174 -1.54 8.62 -6.00
C GLN A 174 -0.62 8.22 -4.85
N THR A 175 0.52 7.63 -5.20
CA THR A 175 1.54 7.24 -4.24
C THR A 175 2.80 8.05 -4.46
N TYR A 176 3.38 8.52 -3.37
CA TYR A 176 4.71 9.12 -3.34
C TYR A 176 5.61 8.33 -2.41
N GLY A 177 6.81 8.03 -2.88
CA GLY A 177 7.80 7.29 -2.13
C GLY A 177 9.14 8.00 -2.08
N TRP A 178 9.84 7.84 -0.95
CA TRP A 178 11.20 8.30 -0.74
C TRP A 178 12.06 7.13 -0.27
N LEU A 179 13.21 6.97 -0.91
CA LEU A 179 14.20 5.95 -0.57
C LEU A 179 15.49 6.65 -0.11
N PHE A 180 15.99 6.26 1.05
CA PHE A 180 17.19 6.81 1.64
C PHE A 180 18.31 5.77 1.72
N ASP A 181 19.55 6.28 1.74
CA ASP A 181 20.71 5.45 1.90
C ASP A 181 20.72 4.74 3.26
N THR A 182 21.37 3.58 3.30
CA THR A 182 21.50 2.71 4.49
C THR A 182 22.09 3.41 5.69
N ASP A 183 23.00 4.36 5.47
CA ASP A 183 23.69 5.07 6.54
C ASP A 183 22.89 6.24 7.13
N GLN A 184 21.75 6.58 6.49
CA GLN A 184 20.84 7.59 7.04
C GLN A 184 20.16 7.08 8.30
N CYS A 185 20.23 7.86 9.37
CA CYS A 185 19.64 7.57 10.65
C CYS A 185 18.62 8.66 11.02
N PHE A 186 17.47 8.26 11.54
CA PHE A 186 16.36 9.16 11.80
C PHE A 186 16.04 9.24 13.29
N ASP A 187 15.53 10.40 13.72
CA ASP A 187 14.94 10.55 15.03
C ASP A 187 13.50 10.04 15.04
N TRP A 188 13.23 9.06 15.90
CA TRP A 188 11.91 8.44 15.95
C TRP A 188 10.82 9.38 16.47
N GLN A 189 11.16 10.32 17.37
CA GLN A 189 10.22 11.32 17.89
C GLN A 189 9.83 12.31 16.80
N GLY A 190 10.83 12.78 16.04
CA GLY A 190 10.61 13.63 14.88
C GLY A 190 9.75 12.94 13.81
N LEU A 191 10.02 11.66 13.50
CA LEU A 191 9.21 10.88 12.58
C LEU A 191 7.76 10.71 13.07
N GLN A 192 7.59 10.39 14.35
CA GLN A 192 6.26 10.27 14.95
C GLN A 192 5.50 11.59 14.88
N SER A 193 6.14 12.71 15.26
CA SER A 193 5.53 14.04 15.19
C SER A 193 5.16 14.41 13.76
N LEU A 194 6.04 14.16 12.80
CA LEU A 194 5.76 14.40 11.39
C LEU A 194 4.54 13.60 10.90
N LEU A 195 4.50 12.31 11.19
CA LEU A 195 3.39 11.46 10.77
C LEU A 195 2.06 11.83 11.46
N GLN A 196 2.11 12.30 12.71
CA GLN A 196 0.92 12.82 13.39
C GLN A 196 0.32 14.03 12.69
N THR A 197 1.13 14.88 12.04
CA THR A 197 0.59 16.02 11.27
C THR A 197 -0.31 15.61 10.11
N LEU A 198 -0.18 14.37 9.63
CA LEU A 198 -1.01 13.84 8.55
C LEU A 198 -2.49 13.71 8.95
N HIS A 199 -2.82 13.59 10.24
CA HIS A 199 -4.21 13.55 10.71
C HIS A 199 -5.01 14.83 10.40
N ALA A 200 -4.33 15.97 10.26
CA ALA A 200 -4.95 17.23 9.86
C ALA A 200 -5.34 17.24 8.38
N ASN A 201 -4.95 16.22 7.60
CA ASN A 201 -5.08 16.24 6.15
C ASN A 201 -5.95 15.09 5.64
N GLN A 202 -7.19 15.38 5.32
CA GLN A 202 -8.17 14.38 4.84
C GLN A 202 -7.79 13.73 3.50
N GLY A 203 -6.82 14.28 2.78
CA GLY A 203 -6.32 13.72 1.52
C GLY A 203 -5.36 12.56 1.69
N VAL A 204 -4.86 12.28 2.91
CA VAL A 204 -3.95 11.15 3.17
C VAL A 204 -4.76 9.90 3.48
N LEU A 205 -4.54 8.83 2.71
CA LEU A 205 -5.20 7.54 2.89
C LEU A 205 -4.36 6.61 3.77
N ARG A 206 -3.03 6.61 3.58
CA ARG A 206 -2.10 5.76 4.31
C ARG A 206 -0.68 6.33 4.23
N ALA A 207 0.10 6.08 5.27
CA ALA A 207 1.56 6.19 5.20
C ALA A 207 2.21 4.94 5.81
N LYS A 208 3.24 4.43 5.17
CA LYS A 208 4.06 3.33 5.68
C LYS A 208 5.52 3.69 5.51
N GLY A 209 6.24 3.75 6.63
CA GLY A 209 7.65 4.11 6.63
C GLY A 209 8.48 3.10 7.41
N LEU A 210 9.62 2.76 6.88
CA LEU A 210 10.62 1.91 7.50
C LEU A 210 11.91 2.71 7.64
N PHE A 211 12.40 2.87 8.86
CA PHE A 211 13.51 3.76 9.13
C PHE A 211 14.55 3.14 10.05
N ARG A 212 15.80 3.44 9.79
CA ARG A 212 16.88 3.21 10.73
C ARG A 212 16.83 4.28 11.82
N VAL A 213 16.69 3.84 13.08
CA VAL A 213 16.62 4.70 14.26
C VAL A 213 17.71 4.25 15.24
N GLY A 214 18.81 4.99 15.28
CA GLY A 214 20.01 4.55 16.00
C GLY A 214 20.54 3.21 15.45
N ASN A 215 20.62 2.20 16.31
CA ASN A 215 21.06 0.85 15.95
C ASN A 215 19.89 -0.10 15.61
N SER A 216 18.67 0.40 15.63
CA SER A 216 17.45 -0.38 15.42
C SER A 216 16.74 0.03 14.15
N TRP A 217 15.83 -0.82 13.69
CA TRP A 217 14.94 -0.52 12.58
C TRP A 217 13.50 -0.45 13.08
N MET A 218 12.79 0.58 12.67
CA MET A 218 11.40 0.82 13.06
C MET A 218 10.50 0.90 11.84
N LEU A 219 9.38 0.20 11.92
CA LEU A 219 8.27 0.33 11.00
C LEU A 219 7.23 1.26 11.61
N PHE A 220 6.87 2.30 10.88
CA PHE A 220 5.76 3.21 11.18
C PHE A 220 4.64 2.92 10.20
N GLN A 221 3.43 2.78 10.70
CA GLN A 221 2.24 2.66 9.89
C GLN A 221 1.22 3.68 10.37
N TRP A 222 0.80 4.54 9.46
CA TRP A 222 -0.18 5.57 9.70
C TRP A 222 -1.44 5.30 8.89
N THR A 223 -2.58 5.43 9.52
CA THR A 223 -3.91 5.46 8.92
C THR A 223 -4.69 6.63 9.51
N PRO A 224 -5.83 7.05 8.94
CA PRO A 224 -6.66 8.10 9.52
C PRO A 224 -7.05 7.87 10.98
N SER A 225 -7.14 6.62 11.44
CA SER A 225 -7.52 6.27 12.82
C SER A 225 -6.36 6.13 13.78
N GLN A 226 -5.16 5.79 13.29
CA GLN A 226 -4.05 5.46 14.19
C GLN A 226 -2.68 5.59 13.55
N LEU A 227 -1.69 5.82 14.39
CA LEU A 227 -0.29 5.69 14.08
C LEU A 227 0.32 4.59 14.95
N THR A 228 0.85 3.54 14.35
CA THR A 228 1.55 2.45 15.03
C THR A 228 3.04 2.48 14.75
N ARG A 229 3.80 1.91 15.67
CA ARG A 229 5.27 1.83 15.60
C ARG A 229 5.72 0.50 16.17
N GLU A 230 6.58 -0.20 15.44
CA GLU A 230 7.14 -1.48 15.89
C GLU A 230 8.62 -1.63 15.52
N LEU A 231 9.36 -2.35 16.35
CA LEU A 231 10.73 -2.75 16.04
C LEU A 231 10.70 -3.90 15.04
N VAL A 232 11.56 -3.83 14.05
CA VAL A 232 11.69 -4.87 13.02
C VAL A 232 13.14 -5.30 12.87
N ALA A 233 13.36 -6.46 12.25
CA ALA A 233 14.69 -6.93 11.92
C ALA A 233 15.40 -5.98 10.94
N TYR A 234 16.72 -6.13 10.82
CA TYR A 234 17.58 -5.38 9.91
C TYR A 234 16.97 -5.25 8.50
N ARG A 235 17.10 -4.07 7.93
CA ARG A 235 16.71 -3.76 6.55
C ARG A 235 17.86 -3.06 5.81
N LYS A 236 17.79 -3.16 4.49
CA LYS A 236 18.85 -2.64 3.60
C LYS A 236 18.79 -1.14 3.39
N ASP A 237 17.65 -0.50 3.57
CA ASP A 237 17.42 0.92 3.30
C ASP A 237 16.28 1.47 4.16
N SER A 238 16.28 2.80 4.36
CA SER A 238 15.14 3.51 4.94
C SER A 238 14.25 4.04 3.82
N ARG A 239 12.92 3.91 4.01
CA ARG A 239 11.95 4.33 3.00
C ARG A 239 10.64 4.75 3.62
N ILE A 240 9.89 5.58 2.92
CA ILE A 240 8.50 5.89 3.25
C ILE A 240 7.67 6.02 1.99
N GLU A 241 6.43 5.59 2.08
CA GLU A 241 5.42 5.70 1.05
C GLU A 241 4.17 6.39 1.62
N LEU A 242 3.65 7.38 0.90
CA LEU A 242 2.38 8.03 1.17
C LEU A 242 1.39 7.67 0.08
N ILE A 243 0.20 7.24 0.46
CA ILE A 243 -0.94 7.06 -0.43
C ILE A 243 -1.91 8.21 -0.19
N LEU A 244 -2.20 8.95 -1.24
CA LEU A 244 -3.00 10.17 -1.21
C LEU A 244 -4.20 10.05 -2.15
N ARG A 245 -5.29 10.72 -1.84
CA ARG A 245 -6.37 10.94 -2.80
C ARG A 245 -5.86 11.74 -3.99
N GLN A 246 -6.48 11.55 -5.16
CA GLN A 246 -6.13 12.30 -6.38
C GLN A 246 -6.18 13.81 -6.15
N GLN A 247 -7.23 14.30 -5.48
CA GLN A 247 -7.34 15.67 -5.06
C GLN A 247 -6.91 15.80 -3.61
N THR A 248 -5.69 16.25 -3.39
CA THR A 248 -5.12 16.45 -2.05
C THR A 248 -4.51 17.84 -1.91
N SER A 249 -4.59 18.39 -0.72
CA SER A 249 -3.93 19.63 -0.33
C SER A 249 -2.54 19.39 0.33
N VAL A 250 -2.05 18.16 0.35
CA VAL A 250 -0.73 17.84 0.93
C VAL A 250 0.38 18.53 0.15
N ASN A 251 1.14 19.37 0.82
CA ASN A 251 2.34 19.97 0.25
C ASN A 251 3.51 18.98 0.38
N LEU A 252 3.78 18.24 -0.68
CA LEU A 252 4.81 17.20 -0.70
C LEU A 252 6.22 17.74 -0.53
N ALA A 253 6.52 18.94 -1.03
CA ALA A 253 7.83 19.57 -0.84
C ALA A 253 8.06 19.93 0.63
N GLN A 254 7.03 20.45 1.29
CA GLN A 254 7.08 20.72 2.72
C GLN A 254 7.19 19.43 3.55
N PHE A 255 6.45 18.37 3.16
CA PHE A 255 6.54 17.07 3.81
C PHE A 255 7.94 16.48 3.67
N GLU A 256 8.53 16.50 2.47
CA GLU A 256 9.89 16.03 2.23
C GLU A 256 10.90 16.81 3.07
N GLN A 257 10.81 18.13 3.09
CA GLN A 257 11.72 18.94 3.90
C GLN A 257 11.60 18.62 5.40
N ALA A 258 10.38 18.43 5.90
CA ALA A 258 10.16 18.02 7.28
C ALA A 258 10.72 16.63 7.56
N LEU A 259 10.57 15.69 6.61
CA LEU A 259 11.13 14.34 6.69
C LEU A 259 12.67 14.38 6.72
N LEU A 260 13.30 15.18 5.87
CA LEU A 260 14.74 15.38 5.85
C LEU A 260 15.27 15.95 7.17
N ASN A 261 14.49 16.82 7.81
CA ASN A 261 14.84 17.43 9.10
C ASN A 261 14.76 16.43 10.28
N THR A 262 14.11 15.27 10.11
CA THR A 262 14.11 14.21 11.14
C THR A 262 15.38 13.36 11.13
N ARG A 263 16.31 13.61 10.23
CA ARG A 263 17.60 12.88 10.18
C ARG A 263 18.57 13.41 11.22
N TYR A 264 19.32 12.51 11.83
CA TYR A 264 20.48 12.92 12.63
C TYR A 264 21.56 13.50 11.70
N GLN A 265 21.92 14.74 11.93
CA GLN A 265 23.09 15.33 11.27
C GLN A 265 24.33 14.68 11.87
N LYS A 266 25.20 14.09 11.03
CA LYS A 266 26.56 13.72 11.44
C LYS A 266 27.26 15.01 11.83
N THR A 267 27.46 15.23 13.13
CA THR A 267 28.35 16.30 13.63
C THR A 267 29.73 15.94 13.11
N THR A 268 30.19 16.60 12.05
CA THR A 268 31.59 16.59 11.64
C THR A 268 32.38 17.33 12.70
N ASN A 269 32.80 16.61 13.75
CA ASN A 269 33.89 17.10 14.60
C ASN A 269 35.14 17.15 13.73
N LYS A 270 35.38 18.30 13.10
CA LYS A 270 36.73 18.68 12.70
C LYS A 270 37.48 18.88 14.00
N SER A 271 38.17 17.85 14.48
CA SER A 271 39.25 18.00 15.45
C SER A 271 40.32 18.86 14.78
N ASN A 272 40.34 20.13 15.11
CA ASN A 272 41.50 20.97 14.92
C ASN A 272 42.62 20.39 15.81
N ASN A 273 43.49 19.57 15.25
CA ASN A 273 44.82 19.38 15.78
C ASN A 273 45.69 20.53 15.27
N THR A 274 45.93 21.45 16.17
CA THR A 274 47.10 22.34 16.16
C THR A 274 48.21 21.64 16.91
#